data_7259bfbce7998471ed1f469146228607
#
_entry.id   7259bfbce7998471ed1f469146228607
#
_cell.length_a   1.000
_cell.length_b   1.000
_cell.length_c   1.000
_cell.angle_alpha   90.00
_cell.angle_beta   90.00
_cell.angle_gamma   90.00
#
_symmetry.space_group_name_H-M   'P 1'
#
loop_
_entity.id
_entity.type
_entity.pdbx_description
1 polymer ?
#
loop_
_entity_poly.entity_id
_entity_poly.type
_entity_poly.pdbx_seq_one_letter_code
_entity_poly.pdbx_strand_id
1 'polypeptide(L)'
;FLTQMRVGLYENPYVSTEKAVSTAWTEESMAYGKETQEKSIVMIKNSNNTIHKRDESVEKPTVYVPYVYKAKGNFFTGITYTWEPAMDIDLLSQYFNVVTDTLGEPSGVDDKGNPTYTQDDVIRVSAKELAKCDYAIVHMTAPVRDSEKTDDGQWTPPSIQYAPYTADSAAVRRESIAGDIIVEEMSDGYYGKVTQETKENRSYYGNTAQAASSYSDLETLQYVSSVVPDDCRVIVVMKSKQPMVWSEVEPLADAILVYYAEDDFSGYVWFSQEPIVKVIAGVIEPNGLLPLQQPASMEAVEAEYEDVPRDVECYVDSDGNVYDFAFGLNWSGVIKDERVSKYSAAPLTMPETITYSPAK
;
A
#
# COMPACT_ATOMS: atom_id res chain seq x y z
N PHE A 1 -30.51 -19.70 4.55
CA PHE A 1 -31.97 -19.54 4.56
C PHE A 1 -32.46 -18.40 5.46
N LEU A 2 -31.99 -18.29 6.74
CA LEU A 2 -32.45 -17.26 7.66
C LEU A 2 -32.29 -15.81 7.12
N THR A 3 -31.15 -15.49 6.51
CA THR A 3 -30.92 -14.18 5.91
C THR A 3 -31.84 -13.90 4.75
N GLN A 4 -32.09 -14.90 3.88
CA GLN A 4 -33.00 -14.79 2.76
C GLN A 4 -34.45 -14.59 3.22
N MET A 5 -34.86 -15.28 4.29
CA MET A 5 -36.18 -15.08 4.90
C MET A 5 -36.33 -13.69 5.51
N ARG A 6 -35.27 -13.19 6.20
CA ARG A 6 -35.30 -11.85 6.83
C ARG A 6 -35.45 -10.71 5.81
N VAL A 7 -34.91 -10.86 4.62
CA VAL A 7 -35.03 -9.86 3.53
C VAL A 7 -36.27 -10.08 2.66
N GLY A 8 -37.14 -11.06 2.99
CA GLY A 8 -38.39 -11.32 2.28
C GLY A 8 -38.20 -11.92 0.89
N LEU A 9 -37.10 -12.62 0.64
CA LEU A 9 -36.79 -13.16 -0.69
C LEU A 9 -37.77 -14.27 -1.12
N TYR A 10 -38.35 -14.98 -0.15
CA TYR A 10 -39.34 -16.03 -0.44
C TYR A 10 -40.73 -15.47 -0.75
N GLU A 11 -41.05 -14.31 -0.15
CA GLU A 11 -42.35 -13.64 -0.39
C GLU A 11 -42.33 -12.86 -1.70
N ASN A 12 -41.20 -12.26 -2.02
CA ASN A 12 -41.01 -11.51 -3.27
C ASN A 12 -39.55 -11.61 -3.77
N PRO A 13 -39.30 -12.59 -4.69
CA PRO A 13 -37.96 -12.76 -5.27
C PRO A 13 -37.63 -11.73 -6.37
N TYR A 14 -38.55 -10.86 -6.72
CA TYR A 14 -38.38 -9.92 -7.82
C TYR A 14 -37.88 -8.57 -7.31
N VAL A 15 -36.96 -8.01 -8.06
CA VAL A 15 -36.38 -6.69 -7.81
C VAL A 15 -36.70 -5.75 -8.96
N SER A 16 -37.21 -4.57 -8.66
CA SER A 16 -37.27 -3.47 -9.64
C SER A 16 -35.88 -2.90 -9.84
N THR A 17 -35.38 -3.00 -11.08
CA THR A 17 -34.08 -2.42 -11.44
C THR A 17 -34.02 -0.92 -11.14
N GLU A 18 -35.07 -0.17 -11.49
CA GLU A 18 -35.19 1.26 -11.24
C GLU A 18 -35.12 1.57 -9.75
N LYS A 19 -35.87 0.84 -8.93
CA LYS A 19 -35.86 1.03 -7.47
C LYS A 19 -34.53 0.60 -6.87
N ALA A 20 -33.90 -0.46 -7.37
CA ALA A 20 -32.58 -0.90 -6.88
C ALA A 20 -31.52 0.18 -7.16
N VAL A 21 -31.48 0.71 -8.38
CA VAL A 21 -30.54 1.79 -8.76
C VAL A 21 -30.79 3.05 -7.94
N SER A 22 -32.04 3.51 -7.83
CA SER A 22 -32.36 4.74 -7.07
C SER A 22 -32.10 4.59 -5.56
N THR A 23 -32.09 3.36 -5.04
CA THR A 23 -31.78 3.10 -3.61
C THR A 23 -30.28 2.96 -3.36
N ALA A 24 -29.53 2.32 -4.28
CA ALA A 24 -28.11 2.05 -4.10
C ALA A 24 -27.24 3.28 -4.40
N TRP A 25 -27.64 4.14 -5.35
CA TRP A 25 -26.85 5.27 -5.86
C TRP A 25 -27.53 6.60 -5.55
N THR A 26 -27.88 6.84 -4.30
CA THR A 26 -28.41 8.15 -3.88
C THR A 26 -27.29 9.19 -3.80
N GLU A 27 -27.62 10.46 -4.03
CA GLU A 27 -26.67 11.57 -3.84
C GLU A 27 -26.07 11.57 -2.43
N GLU A 28 -26.86 11.23 -1.42
CA GLU A 28 -26.43 11.13 -0.03
C GLU A 28 -25.41 10.00 0.17
N SER A 29 -25.64 8.80 -0.38
CA SER A 29 -24.73 7.68 -0.25
C SER A 29 -23.42 7.94 -0.98
N MET A 30 -23.44 8.60 -2.13
CA MET A 30 -22.26 9.01 -2.89
C MET A 30 -21.46 10.07 -2.15
N ALA A 31 -22.13 11.07 -1.58
CA ALA A 31 -21.48 12.12 -0.78
C ALA A 31 -20.81 11.53 0.47
N TYR A 32 -21.50 10.61 1.17
CA TYR A 32 -20.95 9.91 2.31
C TYR A 32 -19.72 9.06 1.96
N GLY A 33 -19.78 8.33 0.83
CA GLY A 33 -18.63 7.57 0.32
C GLY A 33 -17.41 8.47 0.04
N LYS A 34 -17.64 9.62 -0.59
CA LYS A 34 -16.58 10.60 -0.85
C LYS A 34 -15.98 11.17 0.44
N GLU A 35 -16.81 11.59 1.38
CA GLU A 35 -16.37 12.07 2.69
C GLU A 35 -15.56 11.01 3.45
N THR A 36 -15.96 9.74 3.34
CA THR A 36 -15.23 8.63 3.95
C THR A 36 -13.83 8.48 3.34
N GLN A 37 -13.69 8.57 2.01
CA GLN A 37 -12.39 8.55 1.36
C GLN A 37 -11.53 9.75 1.78
N GLU A 38 -12.09 10.96 1.83
CA GLU A 38 -11.39 12.16 2.27
C GLU A 38 -10.83 12.03 3.70
N LYS A 39 -11.60 11.44 4.61
CA LYS A 39 -11.22 11.21 6.01
C LYS A 39 -10.26 10.04 6.23
N SER A 40 -10.10 9.16 5.25
CA SER A 40 -9.26 7.97 5.39
C SER A 40 -7.80 8.17 4.97
N ILE A 41 -7.47 9.30 4.34
CA ILE A 41 -6.09 9.59 3.93
C ILE A 41 -5.27 9.91 5.18
N VAL A 42 -4.19 9.14 5.36
CA VAL A 42 -3.27 9.29 6.49
C VAL A 42 -2.04 10.05 6.04
N MET A 43 -1.71 11.15 6.70
CA MET A 43 -0.42 11.81 6.55
C MET A 43 0.51 11.31 7.65
N ILE A 44 1.61 10.66 7.28
CA ILE A 44 2.57 10.11 8.24
C ILE A 44 3.85 10.91 8.35
N LYS A 45 4.20 11.69 7.34
CA LYS A 45 5.33 12.62 7.34
C LYS A 45 4.92 13.96 6.74
N ASN A 46 5.43 15.05 7.31
CA ASN A 46 5.20 16.41 6.81
C ASN A 46 6.31 17.37 7.27
N SER A 47 7.53 17.06 6.86
CA SER A 47 8.71 17.87 7.21
C SER A 47 8.59 19.27 6.63
N ASN A 48 9.00 20.27 7.39
CA ASN A 48 8.96 21.69 6.99
C ASN A 48 7.56 22.19 6.57
N ASN A 49 6.51 21.56 7.06
CA ASN A 49 5.11 21.93 6.72
C ASN A 49 4.86 21.92 5.20
N THR A 50 5.39 20.90 4.51
CA THR A 50 5.31 20.73 3.05
C THR A 50 3.87 20.74 2.56
N ILE A 51 2.98 20.00 3.23
CA ILE A 51 1.54 20.03 3.00
C ILE A 51 0.89 20.90 4.07
N HIS A 52 0.29 21.99 3.66
CA HIS A 52 -0.34 22.98 4.56
C HIS A 52 -1.63 23.54 3.95
N LYS A 53 -2.40 24.21 4.77
CA LYS A 53 -3.63 24.85 4.30
C LYS A 53 -3.34 25.82 3.16
N ARG A 54 -4.07 25.66 2.05
CA ARG A 54 -3.94 26.49 0.87
C ARG A 54 -4.29 27.96 1.17
N ASP A 55 -3.44 28.85 0.69
CA ASP A 55 -3.73 30.26 0.57
C ASP A 55 -4.17 30.56 -0.88
N GLU A 56 -5.45 30.87 -1.08
CA GLU A 56 -6.02 31.14 -2.41
C GLU A 56 -5.50 32.44 -3.03
N SER A 57 -4.85 33.31 -2.25
CA SER A 57 -4.25 34.55 -2.74
C SER A 57 -2.88 34.35 -3.39
N VAL A 58 -2.27 33.18 -3.22
CA VAL A 58 -0.97 32.83 -3.79
C VAL A 58 -1.15 32.13 -5.14
N GLU A 59 -0.26 32.42 -6.07
CA GLU A 59 -0.19 31.74 -7.37
C GLU A 59 -0.10 30.21 -7.20
N LYS A 60 -0.62 29.47 -8.20
CA LYS A 60 -0.50 28.01 -8.20
C LYS A 60 0.97 27.60 -8.21
N PRO A 61 1.41 26.76 -7.26
CA PRO A 61 2.77 26.23 -7.29
C PRO A 61 2.97 25.32 -8.48
N THR A 62 4.22 25.14 -8.88
CA THR A 62 4.61 24.25 -9.97
C THR A 62 4.96 22.87 -9.40
N VAL A 63 4.40 21.82 -10.00
CA VAL A 63 4.62 20.44 -9.56
C VAL A 63 5.18 19.57 -10.70
N TYR A 64 6.22 18.82 -10.40
CA TYR A 64 6.72 17.77 -11.25
C TYR A 64 6.02 16.44 -10.95
N VAL A 65 5.49 15.79 -11.98
CA VAL A 65 4.86 14.46 -11.89
C VAL A 65 5.59 13.53 -12.86
N PRO A 66 6.43 12.60 -12.38
CA PRO A 66 7.18 11.70 -13.24
C PRO A 66 6.26 10.70 -13.95
N TYR A 67 6.71 10.17 -15.07
CA TYR A 67 6.13 8.96 -15.66
C TYR A 67 6.56 7.74 -14.86
N VAL A 68 5.63 6.83 -14.68
CA VAL A 68 5.79 5.54 -14.02
C VAL A 68 5.29 4.41 -14.90
N TYR A 69 5.80 3.21 -14.68
CA TYR A 69 5.37 2.02 -15.38
C TYR A 69 4.10 1.48 -14.76
N LYS A 70 3.02 1.43 -15.50
CA LYS A 70 1.71 0.98 -15.04
C LYS A 70 1.16 -0.17 -15.84
N ALA A 71 0.58 -1.14 -15.13
CA ALA A 71 -0.25 -2.17 -15.73
C ALA A 71 -1.64 -1.59 -16.04
N LYS A 72 -2.16 -1.88 -17.22
CA LYS A 72 -3.54 -1.56 -17.66
C LYS A 72 -4.26 -2.81 -18.12
N GLY A 73 -5.55 -2.87 -17.83
CA GLY A 73 -6.39 -4.01 -18.16
C GLY A 73 -6.63 -4.94 -16.98
N ASN A 74 -7.22 -6.09 -17.29
CA ASN A 74 -7.58 -7.09 -16.29
C ASN A 74 -7.51 -8.49 -16.90
N PHE A 75 -7.88 -9.51 -16.11
CA PHE A 75 -7.87 -10.90 -16.54
C PHE A 75 -8.69 -11.15 -17.84
N PHE A 76 -9.78 -10.42 -18.05
CA PHE A 76 -10.65 -10.61 -19.22
C PHE A 76 -10.15 -9.88 -20.47
N THR A 77 -9.55 -8.71 -20.30
CA THR A 77 -9.06 -7.86 -21.40
C THR A 77 -7.59 -8.09 -21.72
N GLY A 78 -6.90 -8.84 -20.89
CA GLY A 78 -5.44 -8.94 -20.89
C GLY A 78 -4.80 -7.73 -20.19
N ILE A 79 -3.60 -7.94 -19.67
CA ILE A 79 -2.80 -6.89 -19.02
C ILE A 79 -1.81 -6.35 -20.05
N THR A 80 -1.78 -5.05 -20.20
CA THR A 80 -0.79 -4.30 -20.96
C THR A 80 -0.03 -3.36 -20.03
N TYR A 81 1.22 -3.05 -20.37
CA TYR A 81 2.04 -2.15 -19.59
C TYR A 81 2.36 -0.91 -20.40
N THR A 82 2.36 0.23 -19.74
CA THR A 82 2.66 1.52 -20.37
C THR A 82 3.33 2.47 -19.38
N TRP A 83 4.01 3.47 -19.91
CA TRP A 83 4.53 4.59 -19.14
C TRP A 83 3.54 5.74 -19.22
N GLU A 84 3.15 6.26 -18.07
CA GLU A 84 2.22 7.39 -17.98
C GLU A 84 2.46 8.20 -16.70
N PRO A 85 1.92 9.43 -16.60
CA PRO A 85 2.07 10.24 -15.39
C PRO A 85 1.66 9.46 -14.15
N ALA A 86 2.42 9.62 -13.07
CA ALA A 86 2.18 8.95 -11.80
C ALA A 86 0.77 9.25 -11.23
N MET A 87 0.24 10.44 -11.52
CA MET A 87 -1.09 10.87 -11.08
C MET A 87 -1.87 11.52 -12.22
N ASP A 88 -3.17 11.70 -11.99
CA ASP A 88 -4.09 12.37 -12.91
C ASP A 88 -3.71 13.85 -13.06
N ILE A 89 -3.24 14.19 -14.26
CA ILE A 89 -2.77 15.56 -14.59
C ILE A 89 -3.92 16.56 -14.61
N ASP A 90 -5.12 16.16 -15.04
CA ASP A 90 -6.27 17.05 -15.13
C ASP A 90 -6.76 17.45 -13.73
N LEU A 91 -6.77 16.51 -12.79
CA LEU A 91 -7.07 16.79 -11.39
C LEU A 91 -6.02 17.70 -10.75
N LEU A 92 -4.73 17.41 -10.96
CA LEU A 92 -3.64 18.22 -10.42
C LEU A 92 -3.65 19.63 -10.99
N SER A 93 -3.95 19.80 -12.28
CA SER A 93 -3.98 21.12 -12.97
C SER A 93 -5.02 22.07 -12.42
N GLN A 94 -6.00 21.58 -11.65
CA GLN A 94 -6.93 22.47 -10.94
C GLN A 94 -6.23 23.31 -9.86
N TYR A 95 -5.14 22.79 -9.29
CA TYR A 95 -4.46 23.40 -8.14
C TYR A 95 -2.99 23.77 -8.40
N PHE A 96 -2.36 23.18 -9.41
CA PHE A 96 -0.93 23.30 -9.70
C PHE A 96 -0.65 23.64 -11.17
N ASN A 97 0.51 24.21 -11.43
CA ASN A 97 1.11 24.24 -12.76
C ASN A 97 1.88 22.93 -12.94
N VAL A 98 1.35 22.02 -13.78
CA VAL A 98 1.91 20.66 -13.86
C VAL A 98 2.99 20.57 -14.93
N VAL A 99 4.13 20.00 -14.56
CA VAL A 99 5.24 19.62 -15.43
C VAL A 99 5.38 18.11 -15.37
N THR A 100 5.44 17.44 -16.49
CA THR A 100 5.52 15.98 -16.56
C THR A 100 6.43 15.51 -17.70
N ASP A 101 6.94 14.28 -17.61
CA ASP A 101 7.68 13.63 -18.65
C ASP A 101 6.82 13.41 -19.91
N THR A 102 7.44 12.96 -21.00
CA THR A 102 6.76 12.58 -22.24
C THR A 102 7.30 11.27 -22.75
N LEU A 103 6.56 10.58 -23.63
CA LEU A 103 7.07 9.42 -24.35
C LEU A 103 7.73 9.85 -25.66
N GLY A 104 8.88 9.23 -25.95
CA GLY A 104 9.53 9.29 -27.25
C GLY A 104 8.92 8.29 -28.24
N GLU A 105 9.70 7.94 -29.23
CA GLU A 105 9.32 6.87 -30.18
C GLU A 105 9.37 5.50 -29.46
N PRO A 106 8.42 4.60 -29.75
CA PRO A 106 8.42 3.28 -29.11
C PRO A 106 9.63 2.45 -29.55
N SER A 107 10.25 1.77 -28.60
CA SER A 107 11.41 0.90 -28.86
C SER A 107 11.04 -0.46 -29.46
N GLY A 108 9.75 -0.84 -29.46
CA GLY A 108 9.29 -2.11 -30.02
C GLY A 108 7.79 -2.17 -30.24
N VAL A 109 7.33 -3.39 -30.59
CA VAL A 109 5.91 -3.73 -30.71
C VAL A 109 5.66 -5.07 -30.05
N ASP A 110 4.48 -5.25 -29.46
CA ASP A 110 4.05 -6.53 -28.91
C ASP A 110 3.61 -7.52 -30.02
N ASP A 111 3.27 -8.74 -29.64
CA ASP A 111 2.79 -9.79 -30.55
C ASP A 111 1.49 -9.42 -31.30
N LYS A 112 0.79 -8.37 -30.83
CA LYS A 112 -0.44 -7.85 -31.44
C LYS A 112 -0.18 -6.61 -32.31
N GLY A 113 1.08 -6.14 -32.39
CA GLY A 113 1.48 -4.97 -33.14
C GLY A 113 1.25 -3.64 -32.41
N ASN A 114 0.98 -3.65 -31.10
CA ASN A 114 0.88 -2.42 -30.31
C ASN A 114 2.29 -1.92 -29.94
N PRO A 115 2.51 -0.58 -29.89
CA PRO A 115 3.79 -0.03 -29.50
C PRO A 115 4.13 -0.41 -28.05
N THR A 116 5.39 -0.79 -27.83
CA THR A 116 5.95 -1.05 -26.50
C THR A 116 7.03 -0.04 -26.17
N TYR A 117 7.08 0.36 -24.91
CA TYR A 117 7.98 1.38 -24.41
C TYR A 117 8.80 0.82 -23.24
N THR A 118 10.07 1.18 -23.22
CA THR A 118 10.98 0.93 -22.10
C THR A 118 11.20 2.22 -21.29
N GLN A 119 11.95 2.13 -20.23
CA GLN A 119 12.32 3.31 -19.43
C GLN A 119 13.16 4.31 -20.26
N ASP A 120 13.96 3.83 -21.21
CA ASP A 120 14.79 4.68 -22.07
C ASP A 120 13.97 5.51 -23.07
N ASP A 121 12.73 5.11 -23.34
CA ASP A 121 11.81 5.84 -24.21
C ASP A 121 11.11 7.00 -23.48
N VAL A 122 11.27 7.10 -22.17
CA VAL A 122 10.72 8.21 -21.36
C VAL A 122 11.65 9.42 -21.47
N ILE A 123 11.15 10.47 -22.09
CA ILE A 123 11.85 11.75 -22.20
C ILE A 123 11.62 12.52 -20.89
N ARG A 124 12.63 12.52 -20.05
CA ARG A 124 12.58 13.18 -18.74
C ARG A 124 12.59 14.69 -18.86
N VAL A 125 11.90 15.35 -17.95
CA VAL A 125 11.88 16.81 -17.83
C VAL A 125 13.31 17.34 -17.64
N SER A 126 13.65 18.42 -18.32
CA SER A 126 14.99 19.02 -18.23
C SER A 126 15.27 19.61 -16.84
N ALA A 127 16.55 19.59 -16.43
CA ALA A 127 16.97 20.22 -15.16
C ALA A 127 16.54 21.70 -15.05
N LYS A 128 16.47 22.43 -16.19
CA LYS A 128 16.01 23.82 -16.22
C LYS A 128 14.54 23.96 -15.87
N GLU A 129 13.68 23.01 -16.26
CA GLU A 129 12.28 23.02 -15.92
C GLU A 129 12.06 22.49 -14.49
N LEU A 130 12.82 21.45 -14.07
CA LEU A 130 12.79 20.95 -12.69
C LEU A 130 13.18 22.04 -11.67
N ALA A 131 14.13 22.92 -12.04
CA ALA A 131 14.53 24.05 -11.20
C ALA A 131 13.42 25.08 -10.93
N LYS A 132 12.24 24.96 -11.55
CA LYS A 132 11.08 25.83 -11.33
C LYS A 132 10.00 25.15 -10.51
N CYS A 133 10.19 23.87 -10.15
CA CYS A 133 9.19 23.10 -9.44
C CYS A 133 9.31 23.32 -7.93
N ASP A 134 8.19 23.66 -7.31
CA ASP A 134 8.04 23.76 -5.85
C ASP A 134 7.90 22.38 -5.22
N TYR A 135 7.27 21.47 -5.97
CA TYR A 135 6.98 20.10 -5.54
C TYR A 135 7.28 19.07 -6.62
N ALA A 136 7.61 17.86 -6.19
CA ALA A 136 7.57 16.65 -7.00
C ALA A 136 6.64 15.63 -6.33
N ILE A 137 5.71 15.02 -7.07
CA ILE A 137 4.77 14.05 -6.54
C ILE A 137 5.05 12.68 -7.14
N VAL A 138 5.40 11.72 -6.30
CA VAL A 138 5.62 10.31 -6.70
C VAL A 138 4.51 9.46 -6.09
N HIS A 139 3.69 8.88 -6.95
CA HIS A 139 2.68 7.90 -6.53
C HIS A 139 3.28 6.50 -6.61
N MET A 140 3.20 5.77 -5.50
CA MET A 140 3.82 4.47 -5.33
C MET A 140 2.81 3.43 -4.85
N THR A 141 3.06 2.18 -5.13
CA THR A 141 2.36 1.04 -4.55
C THR A 141 3.29 0.37 -3.53
N ALA A 142 2.78 0.13 -2.32
CA ALA A 142 3.53 -0.56 -1.28
C ALA A 142 4.12 -1.89 -1.79
N PRO A 143 5.27 -2.33 -1.26
CA PRO A 143 5.96 -3.53 -1.73
C PRO A 143 5.16 -4.77 -1.36
N VAL A 144 4.19 -5.11 -2.21
CA VAL A 144 3.43 -6.35 -2.11
C VAL A 144 4.04 -7.36 -3.04
N ARG A 145 4.35 -8.53 -2.50
CA ARG A 145 4.71 -9.68 -3.30
C ARG A 145 3.86 -10.86 -2.85
N ASP A 146 3.24 -11.49 -3.80
CA ASP A 146 2.67 -12.82 -3.57
C ASP A 146 3.81 -13.80 -3.37
N SER A 147 3.63 -14.76 -2.45
CA SER A 147 4.58 -15.85 -2.29
C SER A 147 4.70 -16.61 -3.62
N GLU A 148 5.93 -16.77 -4.10
CA GLU A 148 6.22 -17.52 -5.32
C GLU A 148 6.80 -18.88 -4.96
N LYS A 149 6.60 -19.85 -5.84
CA LYS A 149 7.32 -21.12 -5.73
C LYS A 149 8.70 -20.98 -6.36
N THR A 150 9.71 -21.44 -5.64
CA THR A 150 11.06 -21.68 -6.17
C THR A 150 11.03 -22.84 -7.18
N ASP A 151 12.10 -23.01 -7.96
CA ASP A 151 12.22 -24.08 -8.96
C ASP A 151 12.15 -25.49 -8.32
N ASP A 152 12.52 -25.61 -7.06
CA ASP A 152 12.40 -26.85 -6.26
C ASP A 152 11.04 -27.00 -5.57
N GLY A 153 10.10 -26.10 -5.83
CA GLY A 153 8.71 -26.17 -5.40
C GLY A 153 8.41 -25.63 -4.01
N GLN A 154 9.37 -25.01 -3.34
CA GLN A 154 9.17 -24.34 -2.06
C GLN A 154 8.56 -22.97 -2.23
N TRP A 155 7.78 -22.51 -1.25
CA TRP A 155 7.24 -21.15 -1.22
C TRP A 155 8.28 -20.17 -0.69
N THR A 156 8.49 -19.07 -1.39
CA THR A 156 9.29 -17.96 -0.86
C THR A 156 8.49 -17.20 0.20
N PRO A 157 9.13 -16.70 1.27
CA PRO A 157 8.43 -15.85 2.23
C PRO A 157 7.98 -14.56 1.57
N PRO A 158 6.81 -14.02 1.93
CA PRO A 158 6.42 -12.68 1.54
C PRO A 158 7.37 -11.67 2.19
N SER A 159 7.72 -10.60 1.45
CA SER A 159 8.47 -9.47 1.98
C SER A 159 7.62 -8.21 1.86
N ILE A 160 7.74 -7.31 2.83
CA ILE A 160 7.07 -6.02 2.86
C ILE A 160 8.05 -4.86 2.71
N GLN A 161 9.20 -5.11 2.10
CA GLN A 161 10.17 -4.12 1.62
C GLN A 161 10.38 -4.25 0.12
N TYR A 162 10.90 -3.19 -0.54
CA TYR A 162 11.14 -3.20 -1.99
C TYR A 162 12.35 -4.05 -2.39
N ALA A 163 13.45 -3.91 -1.66
CA ALA A 163 14.67 -4.67 -1.94
C ALA A 163 14.54 -6.16 -1.56
N PRO A 164 15.34 -7.04 -2.15
CA PRO A 164 15.43 -8.44 -1.72
C PRO A 164 15.74 -8.53 -0.22
N TYR A 165 15.19 -9.55 0.43
CA TYR A 165 15.39 -9.83 1.85
C TYR A 165 15.71 -11.31 2.06
N THR A 166 16.71 -11.61 2.88
CA THR A 166 17.01 -12.98 3.31
C THR A 166 16.73 -13.11 4.81
N ALA A 167 15.88 -14.05 5.18
CA ALA A 167 15.46 -14.31 6.55
C ALA A 167 16.53 -15.15 7.29
N ASP A 168 17.68 -14.56 7.59
CA ASP A 168 18.83 -15.27 8.20
C ASP A 168 19.35 -14.59 9.47
N SER A 169 18.72 -13.51 9.91
CA SER A 169 19.12 -12.80 11.13
C SER A 169 18.83 -13.63 12.39
N ALA A 170 19.38 -13.20 13.53
CA ALA A 170 19.13 -13.83 14.82
C ALA A 170 17.68 -13.64 15.31
N ALA A 171 16.93 -12.72 14.75
CA ALA A 171 15.51 -12.50 15.05
C ALA A 171 14.61 -13.57 14.43
N VAL A 172 15.05 -14.19 13.32
CA VAL A 172 14.26 -15.21 12.62
C VAL A 172 14.32 -16.53 13.38
N ARG A 173 13.16 -17.01 13.79
CA ARG A 173 13.05 -18.32 14.44
C ARG A 173 13.28 -19.42 13.42
N ARG A 174 14.11 -20.41 13.76
CA ARG A 174 14.35 -21.57 12.89
C ARG A 174 13.17 -22.53 12.83
N GLU A 175 12.33 -22.50 13.86
CA GLU A 175 11.13 -23.33 13.95
C GLU A 175 9.93 -22.45 14.26
N SER A 176 8.83 -22.71 13.56
CA SER A 176 7.56 -22.04 13.79
C SER A 176 7.01 -22.35 15.18
N ILE A 177 6.46 -21.33 15.87
CA ILE A 177 5.71 -21.53 17.12
C ILE A 177 4.36 -22.18 16.79
N ALA A 178 3.68 -21.66 15.76
CA ALA A 178 2.46 -22.23 15.22
C ALA A 178 2.81 -23.15 14.04
N GLY A 179 2.06 -24.20 13.88
CA GLY A 179 2.17 -25.11 12.76
C GLY A 179 1.16 -26.24 12.94
N ASP A 180 0.49 -26.58 11.85
CA ASP A 180 -0.49 -27.65 11.85
C ASP A 180 0.20 -29.00 11.87
N ILE A 181 -0.46 -29.99 12.44
CA ILE A 181 -0.05 -31.40 12.28
C ILE A 181 -0.58 -31.83 10.92
N ILE A 182 0.33 -32.11 10.01
CA ILE A 182 0.01 -32.68 8.71
C ILE A 182 0.02 -34.20 8.83
N VAL A 183 -1.10 -34.81 8.42
CA VAL A 183 -1.25 -36.25 8.40
C VAL A 183 -1.18 -36.71 6.95
N GLU A 184 -0.10 -37.38 6.57
CA GLU A 184 0.06 -37.95 5.24
C GLU A 184 -0.15 -39.44 5.26
N GLU A 185 -1.04 -39.94 4.37
CA GLU A 185 -1.20 -41.36 4.11
C GLU A 185 -0.22 -41.78 3.00
N MET A 186 0.85 -42.46 3.41
CA MET A 186 1.81 -43.04 2.47
C MET A 186 1.51 -44.51 2.22
N SER A 187 1.67 -44.99 1.01
CA SER A 187 1.58 -46.39 0.68
C SER A 187 2.96 -47.03 0.75
N ASP A 188 3.16 -48.04 1.61
CA ASP A 188 4.40 -48.80 1.67
C ASP A 188 4.52 -49.84 0.55
N GLY A 189 3.51 -49.93 -0.30
CA GLY A 189 3.47 -50.86 -1.45
C GLY A 189 3.26 -52.34 -1.10
N TYR A 190 3.37 -52.73 0.14
CA TYR A 190 3.24 -54.12 0.58
C TYR A 190 2.24 -54.32 1.72
N TYR A 191 2.21 -53.41 2.70
CA TYR A 191 1.34 -53.55 3.90
C TYR A 191 0.20 -52.52 3.94
N GLY A 192 0.03 -51.69 2.92
CA GLY A 192 -1.05 -50.72 2.85
C GLY A 192 -0.61 -49.30 3.22
N LYS A 193 -1.52 -48.56 3.80
CA LYS A 193 -1.28 -47.17 4.11
C LYS A 193 -0.56 -46.98 5.44
N VAL A 194 0.55 -46.23 5.43
CA VAL A 194 1.23 -45.77 6.62
C VAL A 194 0.86 -44.32 6.81
N THR A 195 0.39 -43.97 7.99
CA THR A 195 0.09 -42.60 8.36
C THR A 195 1.31 -41.97 9.00
N GLN A 196 1.80 -40.90 8.44
CA GLN A 196 2.87 -40.11 9.01
C GLN A 196 2.31 -38.78 9.51
N GLU A 197 2.55 -38.43 10.76
CA GLU A 197 2.24 -37.15 11.35
C GLU A 197 3.51 -36.30 11.38
N THR A 198 3.48 -35.16 10.73
CA THR A 198 4.55 -34.15 10.75
C THR A 198 4.00 -32.80 11.17
N LYS A 199 4.75 -32.06 12.00
CA LYS A 199 4.41 -30.68 12.28
C LYS A 199 4.92 -29.81 11.15
N GLU A 200 4.05 -28.99 10.57
CA GLU A 200 4.44 -28.02 9.56
C GLU A 200 5.36 -26.96 10.19
N ASN A 201 6.51 -26.74 9.58
CA ASN A 201 7.37 -25.63 9.94
C ASN A 201 7.09 -24.46 8.97
N ARG A 202 6.49 -23.40 9.48
CA ARG A 202 6.18 -22.16 8.73
C ARG A 202 7.26 -21.09 8.87
N SER A 203 8.40 -21.43 9.48
CA SER A 203 9.54 -20.50 9.58
C SER A 203 10.08 -20.17 8.20
N TYR A 204 10.42 -18.92 8.00
CA TYR A 204 11.06 -18.42 6.78
C TYR A 204 12.58 -18.48 6.84
N TYR A 205 13.16 -18.99 7.94
CA TYR A 205 14.60 -19.01 8.15
C TYR A 205 15.36 -19.59 6.97
N GLY A 206 16.36 -18.85 6.49
CA GLY A 206 17.22 -19.25 5.36
C GLY A 206 16.63 -18.98 3.97
N ASN A 207 15.37 -18.55 3.87
CA ASN A 207 14.74 -18.24 2.59
C ASN A 207 15.01 -16.79 2.17
N THR A 208 14.98 -16.54 0.86
CA THR A 208 15.17 -15.22 0.26
C THR A 208 13.94 -14.80 -0.51
N ALA A 209 13.36 -13.66 -0.15
CA ALA A 209 12.39 -12.96 -0.97
C ALA A 209 13.13 -12.12 -2.03
N GLN A 210 12.65 -12.17 -3.27
CA GLN A 210 13.16 -11.33 -4.35
C GLN A 210 12.68 -9.89 -4.20
N ALA A 211 13.16 -8.98 -5.05
CA ALA A 211 12.64 -7.61 -5.11
C ALA A 211 11.12 -7.60 -5.36
N ALA A 212 10.42 -6.66 -4.74
CA ALA A 212 8.98 -6.49 -4.92
C ALA A 212 8.63 -6.21 -6.41
N SER A 213 7.44 -6.62 -6.82
CA SER A 213 6.94 -6.32 -8.19
C SER A 213 6.80 -4.81 -8.45
N SER A 214 6.63 -4.02 -7.39
CA SER A 214 6.59 -2.55 -7.42
C SER A 214 7.97 -1.89 -7.19
N TYR A 215 9.07 -2.62 -7.35
CA TYR A 215 10.43 -2.07 -7.15
C TYR A 215 10.74 -0.85 -8.03
N SER A 216 10.18 -0.80 -9.24
CA SER A 216 10.29 0.35 -10.14
C SER A 216 9.74 1.66 -9.56
N ASP A 217 8.80 1.59 -8.61
CA ASP A 217 8.28 2.77 -7.91
C ASP A 217 9.37 3.37 -7.00
N LEU A 218 10.14 2.50 -6.31
CA LEU A 218 11.28 2.95 -5.52
C LEU A 218 12.38 3.55 -6.41
N GLU A 219 12.69 2.93 -7.55
CA GLU A 219 13.65 3.48 -8.52
C GLU A 219 13.21 4.86 -9.02
N THR A 220 11.89 5.04 -9.27
CA THR A 220 11.34 6.34 -9.64
C THR A 220 11.51 7.37 -8.53
N LEU A 221 11.23 7.02 -7.27
CA LEU A 221 11.45 7.92 -6.14
C LEU A 221 12.92 8.31 -5.98
N GLN A 222 13.83 7.35 -6.08
CA GLN A 222 15.29 7.58 -6.03
C GLN A 222 15.75 8.51 -7.15
N TYR A 223 15.25 8.28 -8.37
CA TYR A 223 15.51 9.17 -9.50
C TYR A 223 15.03 10.60 -9.20
N VAL A 224 13.75 10.76 -8.84
CA VAL A 224 13.16 12.08 -8.55
C VAL A 224 13.96 12.81 -7.47
N SER A 225 14.21 12.16 -6.34
CA SER A 225 14.99 12.73 -5.23
C SER A 225 16.40 13.16 -5.65
N SER A 226 16.99 12.49 -6.66
CA SER A 226 18.35 12.80 -7.13
C SER A 226 18.43 13.95 -8.13
N VAL A 227 17.32 14.30 -8.80
CA VAL A 227 17.33 15.27 -9.93
C VAL A 227 16.61 16.58 -9.61
N VAL A 228 15.69 16.57 -8.64
CA VAL A 228 15.02 17.81 -8.21
C VAL A 228 15.95 18.66 -7.35
N PRO A 229 15.85 20.01 -7.38
CA PRO A 229 16.67 20.87 -6.53
C PRO A 229 16.27 20.73 -5.04
N ASP A 230 17.18 21.11 -4.15
CA ASP A 230 17.01 20.99 -2.69
C ASP A 230 15.80 21.75 -2.12
N ASP A 231 15.32 22.77 -2.82
CA ASP A 231 14.14 23.56 -2.45
C ASP A 231 12.83 22.99 -3.02
N CYS A 232 12.90 22.03 -3.94
CA CYS A 232 11.73 21.29 -4.45
C CYS A 232 11.37 20.17 -3.47
N ARG A 233 10.16 20.22 -2.90
CA ARG A 233 9.69 19.25 -1.91
C ARG A 233 9.17 17.98 -2.55
N VAL A 234 9.66 16.84 -2.09
CA VAL A 234 9.22 15.52 -2.59
C VAL A 234 8.06 15.01 -1.75
N ILE A 235 6.91 14.80 -2.40
CA ILE A 235 5.69 14.26 -1.80
C ILE A 235 5.47 12.85 -2.32
N VAL A 236 5.45 11.88 -1.42
CA VAL A 236 5.11 10.49 -1.74
C VAL A 236 3.62 10.24 -1.44
N VAL A 237 2.93 9.66 -2.41
CA VAL A 237 1.57 9.14 -2.26
C VAL A 237 1.64 7.63 -2.33
N MET A 238 1.43 6.97 -1.19
CA MET A 238 1.55 5.53 -1.06
C MET A 238 0.19 4.85 -1.08
N LYS A 239 -0.05 4.02 -2.10
CA LYS A 239 -1.16 3.06 -2.11
C LYS A 239 -0.73 1.81 -1.36
N SER A 240 -1.44 1.47 -0.29
CA SER A 240 -1.13 0.30 0.52
C SER A 240 -2.36 -0.56 0.79
N LYS A 241 -2.16 -1.82 1.09
CA LYS A 241 -3.15 -2.76 1.61
C LYS A 241 -2.66 -3.51 2.85
N GLN A 242 -1.41 -3.29 3.24
CA GLN A 242 -0.73 -3.96 4.35
C GLN A 242 0.34 -3.06 4.96
N PRO A 243 0.93 -3.40 6.11
CA PRO A 243 2.13 -2.75 6.61
C PRO A 243 3.30 -2.86 5.64
N MET A 244 4.25 -1.95 5.75
CA MET A 244 5.50 -1.99 4.96
C MET A 244 6.68 -1.44 5.77
N VAL A 245 7.89 -1.77 5.32
CA VAL A 245 9.13 -1.18 5.82
C VAL A 245 9.35 0.18 5.15
N TRP A 246 9.50 1.23 5.95
CA TRP A 246 9.57 2.61 5.46
C TRP A 246 11.00 3.13 5.24
N SER A 247 12.01 2.43 5.73
CA SER A 247 13.42 2.86 5.65
C SER A 247 13.95 3.11 4.24
N GLU A 248 13.33 2.50 3.22
CA GLU A 248 13.69 2.69 1.81
C GLU A 248 13.06 3.95 1.19
N VAL A 249 11.96 4.44 1.75
CA VAL A 249 11.12 5.51 1.17
C VAL A 249 11.19 6.79 1.99
N GLU A 250 11.03 6.69 3.30
CA GLU A 250 10.87 7.85 4.20
C GLU A 250 12.01 8.86 4.08
N PRO A 251 13.31 8.47 4.03
CA PRO A 251 14.41 9.43 3.93
C PRO A 251 14.43 10.24 2.63
N LEU A 252 13.73 9.80 1.60
CA LEU A 252 13.69 10.42 0.27
C LEU A 252 12.50 11.37 0.08
N ALA A 253 11.62 11.51 1.07
CA ALA A 253 10.40 12.29 0.98
C ALA A 253 10.32 13.37 2.05
N ASP A 254 9.80 14.56 1.70
CA ASP A 254 9.46 15.63 2.64
C ASP A 254 8.05 15.45 3.24
N ALA A 255 7.13 14.86 2.48
CA ALA A 255 5.80 14.50 2.98
C ALA A 255 5.37 13.14 2.43
N ILE A 256 4.61 12.41 3.23
CA ILE A 256 4.10 11.08 2.87
C ILE A 256 2.62 11.00 3.23
N LEU A 257 1.81 10.73 2.22
CA LEU A 257 0.39 10.38 2.33
C LEU A 257 0.20 8.89 2.06
N VAL A 258 -0.57 8.23 2.92
CA VAL A 258 -0.93 6.81 2.76
C VAL A 258 -2.43 6.71 2.60
N TYR A 259 -2.88 5.92 1.64
CA TYR A 259 -4.27 5.51 1.52
C TYR A 259 -4.36 4.00 1.31
N TYR A 260 -5.37 3.40 1.92
CA TYR A 260 -5.55 1.96 1.88
C TYR A 260 -6.59 1.62 0.82
N ALA A 261 -6.14 1.02 -0.26
CA ALA A 261 -6.98 0.59 -1.36
C ALA A 261 -6.41 -0.66 -2.02
N GLU A 262 -7.31 -1.50 -2.49
CA GLU A 262 -7.00 -2.67 -3.30
C GLU A 262 -7.68 -2.53 -4.66
N ASP A 263 -7.01 -2.99 -5.71
CA ASP A 263 -7.61 -3.13 -7.02
C ASP A 263 -8.54 -4.34 -6.97
N ASP A 264 -9.77 -4.21 -7.46
CA ASP A 264 -10.64 -5.35 -7.58
C ASP A 264 -10.19 -6.29 -8.71
N PHE A 265 -10.82 -7.46 -8.80
CA PHE A 265 -10.53 -8.46 -9.83
C PHE A 265 -10.73 -7.94 -11.26
N SER A 266 -11.50 -6.87 -11.45
CA SER A 266 -11.73 -6.22 -12.74
C SER A 266 -10.71 -5.11 -13.04
N GLY A 267 -9.77 -4.83 -12.12
CA GLY A 267 -8.76 -3.79 -12.25
C GLY A 267 -9.30 -2.37 -11.96
N TYR A 268 -10.47 -2.26 -11.35
CA TYR A 268 -10.98 -0.97 -10.88
C TYR A 268 -10.39 -0.62 -9.52
N VAL A 269 -9.86 0.59 -9.43
CA VAL A 269 -9.48 1.20 -8.15
C VAL A 269 -10.68 1.96 -7.61
N TRP A 270 -11.25 1.47 -6.52
CA TRP A 270 -12.42 2.09 -5.88
C TRP A 270 -12.10 3.39 -5.12
N PHE A 271 -10.83 3.72 -4.98
CA PHE A 271 -10.38 4.96 -4.34
C PHE A 271 -10.11 6.04 -5.39
N SER A 272 -10.83 7.15 -5.31
CA SER A 272 -10.63 8.30 -6.22
C SER A 272 -9.32 9.05 -5.91
N GLN A 273 -8.60 9.51 -6.92
CA GLN A 273 -7.44 10.40 -6.72
C GLN A 273 -7.85 11.82 -6.29
N GLU A 274 -9.09 12.25 -6.48
CA GLU A 274 -9.56 13.60 -6.15
C GLU A 274 -9.33 13.98 -4.68
N PRO A 275 -9.69 13.16 -3.66
CA PRO A 275 -9.38 13.45 -2.27
C PRO A 275 -7.89 13.62 -2.00
N ILE A 276 -7.06 12.78 -2.60
CA ILE A 276 -5.60 12.81 -2.44
C ILE A 276 -5.04 14.15 -2.97
N VAL A 277 -5.43 14.52 -4.19
CA VAL A 277 -5.02 15.79 -4.80
C VAL A 277 -5.44 16.98 -3.96
N LYS A 278 -6.66 16.95 -3.39
CA LYS A 278 -7.15 18.02 -2.49
C LYS A 278 -6.36 18.12 -1.18
N VAL A 279 -5.92 17.00 -0.63
CA VAL A 279 -5.04 16.99 0.55
C VAL A 279 -3.69 17.59 0.21
N ILE A 280 -3.05 17.15 -0.90
CA ILE A 280 -1.77 17.71 -1.35
C ILE A 280 -1.89 19.22 -1.61
N ALA A 281 -2.98 19.64 -2.22
CA ALA A 281 -3.24 21.05 -2.51
C ALA A 281 -3.64 21.89 -1.28
N GLY A 282 -3.73 21.32 -0.10
CA GLY A 282 -4.10 22.01 1.12
C GLY A 282 -5.56 22.49 1.17
N VAL A 283 -6.45 21.86 0.39
CA VAL A 283 -7.90 22.13 0.38
C VAL A 283 -8.60 21.34 1.48
N ILE A 284 -8.15 20.11 1.71
CA ILE A 284 -8.66 19.22 2.74
C ILE A 284 -7.54 18.94 3.75
N GLU A 285 -7.84 19.12 5.03
CA GLU A 285 -6.92 18.74 6.10
C GLU A 285 -6.88 17.21 6.25
N PRO A 286 -5.69 16.58 6.20
CA PRO A 286 -5.57 15.15 6.44
C PRO A 286 -6.03 14.81 7.85
N ASN A 287 -6.75 13.69 7.99
CA ASN A 287 -7.41 13.31 9.23
C ASN A 287 -7.39 11.80 9.50
N GLY A 288 -6.81 11.01 8.61
CA GLY A 288 -6.66 9.57 8.78
C GLY A 288 -5.65 9.22 9.86
N LEU A 289 -5.80 8.02 10.42
CA LEU A 289 -4.88 7.41 11.37
C LEU A 289 -4.44 6.05 10.83
N LEU A 290 -3.19 5.65 11.07
CA LEU A 290 -2.68 4.35 10.67
C LEU A 290 -3.55 3.22 11.27
N PRO A 291 -4.09 2.33 10.44
CA PRO A 291 -4.90 1.21 10.92
C PRO A 291 -4.07 0.02 11.41
N LEU A 292 -2.74 0.05 11.16
CA LEU A 292 -1.80 -1.03 11.47
C LEU A 292 -0.46 -0.42 11.88
N GLN A 293 0.29 -1.13 12.72
CA GLN A 293 1.68 -0.79 13.02
C GLN A 293 2.53 -0.94 11.76
N GLN A 294 3.53 -0.07 11.59
CA GLN A 294 4.47 -0.13 10.49
C GLN A 294 5.82 -0.58 11.04
N PRO A 295 6.33 -1.76 10.64
CA PRO A 295 7.54 -2.32 11.22
C PRO A 295 8.80 -1.50 10.90
N ALA A 296 9.73 -1.48 11.83
CA ALA A 296 11.02 -0.82 11.66
C ALA A 296 11.86 -1.46 10.55
N SER A 297 11.76 -2.79 10.38
CA SER A 297 12.51 -3.58 9.42
C SER A 297 11.85 -4.95 9.21
N MET A 298 12.34 -5.72 8.25
CA MET A 298 11.95 -7.13 8.12
C MET A 298 12.37 -7.96 9.34
N GLU A 299 13.46 -7.61 10.00
CA GLU A 299 13.87 -8.28 11.25
C GLU A 299 12.85 -8.04 12.38
N ALA A 300 12.27 -6.85 12.47
CA ALA A 300 11.20 -6.55 13.41
C ALA A 300 9.95 -7.40 13.14
N VAL A 301 9.61 -7.64 11.87
CA VAL A 301 8.51 -8.55 11.47
C VAL A 301 8.81 -9.98 11.92
N GLU A 302 10.03 -10.46 11.70
CA GLU A 302 10.43 -11.83 12.07
C GLU A 302 10.50 -12.04 13.59
N ALA A 303 10.71 -10.96 14.35
CA ALA A 303 10.82 -11.01 15.81
C ALA A 303 9.46 -11.01 16.52
N GLU A 304 8.38 -10.55 15.84
CA GLU A 304 7.04 -10.52 16.46
C GLU A 304 6.54 -11.93 16.82
N TYR A 305 5.65 -11.99 17.80
CA TYR A 305 4.96 -13.23 18.17
C TYR A 305 3.63 -13.31 17.42
N GLU A 306 3.39 -14.45 16.76
CA GLU A 306 2.23 -14.68 15.88
C GLU A 306 0.86 -14.40 16.54
N ASP A 307 0.78 -14.49 17.87
CA ASP A 307 -0.46 -14.36 18.67
C ASP A 307 -0.45 -13.18 19.65
N VAL A 308 0.58 -12.34 19.60
CA VAL A 308 0.68 -11.15 20.45
C VAL A 308 0.35 -9.91 19.64
N PRO A 309 -0.77 -9.23 19.92
CA PRO A 309 -1.12 -8.04 19.20
C PRO A 309 -0.23 -6.86 19.57
N ARG A 310 0.19 -6.08 18.58
CA ARG A 310 0.92 -4.82 18.73
C ARG A 310 2.29 -4.94 19.40
N ASP A 311 3.00 -6.04 19.17
CA ASP A 311 4.34 -6.28 19.69
C ASP A 311 5.45 -5.97 18.67
N VAL A 312 5.10 -5.58 17.45
CA VAL A 312 6.09 -5.24 16.43
C VAL A 312 6.83 -3.95 16.78
N GLU A 313 8.15 -3.94 16.64
CA GLU A 313 8.95 -2.73 16.72
C GLU A 313 8.60 -1.81 15.55
N CYS A 314 8.03 -0.63 15.87
CA CYS A 314 7.57 0.31 14.88
C CYS A 314 8.70 1.15 14.31
N TYR A 315 8.58 1.53 13.03
CA TYR A 315 9.47 2.48 12.38
C TYR A 315 9.39 3.85 13.07
N VAL A 316 10.56 4.47 13.24
CA VAL A 316 10.69 5.84 13.76
C VAL A 316 11.27 6.70 12.63
N ASP A 317 10.54 7.73 12.23
CA ASP A 317 10.94 8.60 11.13
C ASP A 317 12.04 9.61 11.53
N SER A 318 12.52 10.37 10.55
CA SER A 318 13.55 11.38 10.74
C SER A 318 13.13 12.54 11.65
N ASP A 319 11.83 12.76 11.83
CA ASP A 319 11.25 13.78 12.72
C ASP A 319 10.97 13.23 14.14
N GLY A 320 11.25 11.94 14.38
CA GLY A 320 11.07 11.25 15.66
C GLY A 320 9.64 10.75 15.91
N ASN A 321 8.79 10.69 14.89
CA ASN A 321 7.47 10.12 15.00
C ASN A 321 7.53 8.59 14.90
N VAL A 322 6.74 7.92 15.73
CA VAL A 322 6.62 6.45 15.71
C VAL A 322 5.41 6.07 14.87
N TYR A 323 5.62 5.27 13.84
CA TYR A 323 4.53 4.82 12.94
C TYR A 323 3.74 3.67 13.55
N ASP A 324 3.19 3.91 14.73
CA ASP A 324 2.35 2.97 15.47
C ASP A 324 0.88 3.04 15.02
N PHE A 325 0.10 2.06 15.45
CA PHE A 325 -1.35 2.05 15.31
C PHE A 325 -1.97 3.35 15.84
N ALA A 326 -2.90 3.93 15.08
CA ALA A 326 -3.56 5.20 15.35
C ALA A 326 -2.64 6.45 15.28
N PHE A 327 -1.45 6.35 14.69
CA PHE A 327 -0.64 7.52 14.37
C PHE A 327 -1.14 8.21 13.09
N GLY A 328 -1.06 9.53 13.06
CA GLY A 328 -1.34 10.37 11.89
C GLY A 328 -1.06 11.83 12.18
N LEU A 329 -0.84 12.60 11.11
CA LEU A 329 -0.57 14.03 11.17
C LEU A 329 -1.72 14.81 10.52
N ASN A 330 -1.93 16.03 11.00
CA ASN A 330 -2.70 17.07 10.33
C ASN A 330 -1.82 18.33 10.17
N TRP A 331 -2.39 19.46 9.75
CA TRP A 331 -1.61 20.71 9.59
C TRP A 331 -1.03 21.25 10.90
N SER A 332 -1.56 20.82 12.05
CA SER A 332 -1.09 21.23 13.37
C SER A 332 -0.05 20.27 13.98
N GLY A 333 0.26 19.16 13.29
CA GLY A 333 1.16 18.11 13.74
C GLY A 333 0.44 16.83 14.11
N VAL A 334 0.94 16.09 15.11
CA VAL A 334 0.39 14.79 15.51
C VAL A 334 -1.05 14.91 16.00
N ILE A 335 -1.94 14.12 15.41
CA ILE A 335 -3.35 14.05 15.80
C ILE A 335 -3.46 13.42 17.20
N LYS A 336 -4.09 14.16 18.13
CA LYS A 336 -4.31 13.73 19.52
C LYS A 336 -5.76 13.98 19.91
N ASP A 337 -6.65 13.14 19.40
CA ASP A 337 -8.08 13.24 19.69
C ASP A 337 -8.60 11.99 20.42
N GLU A 338 -9.92 11.91 20.62
CA GLU A 338 -10.57 10.81 21.32
C GLU A 338 -10.39 9.44 20.62
N ARG A 339 -10.18 9.43 19.30
CA ARG A 339 -9.91 8.20 18.53
C ARG A 339 -8.60 7.57 18.97
N VAL A 340 -7.54 8.39 19.09
CA VAL A 340 -6.23 7.95 19.58
C VAL A 340 -6.34 7.43 21.01
N SER A 341 -7.02 8.16 21.88
CA SER A 341 -7.21 7.76 23.28
C SER A 341 -7.99 6.46 23.42
N LYS A 342 -9.00 6.27 22.57
CA LYS A 342 -9.84 5.06 22.56
C LYS A 342 -9.04 3.79 22.19
N TYR A 343 -8.06 3.93 21.32
CA TYR A 343 -7.28 2.81 20.79
C TYR A 343 -5.88 2.69 21.41
N SER A 344 -5.53 3.55 22.37
CA SER A 344 -4.26 3.47 23.10
C SER A 344 -4.33 2.35 24.14
N ALA A 345 -4.00 1.13 23.73
CA ALA A 345 -3.75 0.02 24.65
C ALA A 345 -2.24 -0.25 24.71
N ALA A 346 -1.73 -0.55 25.90
CA ALA A 346 -0.34 -1.00 25.99
C ALA A 346 -0.18 -2.32 25.21
N PRO A 347 0.85 -2.44 24.34
CA PRO A 347 1.11 -3.70 23.67
C PRO A 347 1.46 -4.79 24.69
N LEU A 348 1.06 -6.01 24.41
CA LEU A 348 1.56 -7.16 25.15
C LEU A 348 3.02 -7.39 24.74
N THR A 349 3.87 -7.68 25.69
CA THR A 349 5.30 -7.95 25.43
C THR A 349 5.63 -9.45 25.47
N MET A 350 4.69 -10.25 25.89
CA MET A 350 4.82 -11.70 26.03
C MET A 350 3.49 -12.37 25.66
N PRO A 351 3.52 -13.54 25.03
CA PRO A 351 2.30 -14.32 24.77
C PRO A 351 1.59 -14.71 26.06
N GLU A 352 0.26 -14.60 26.06
CA GLU A 352 -0.57 -15.14 27.15
C GLU A 352 -1.06 -16.54 26.78
N THR A 353 -0.82 -17.51 27.67
CA THR A 353 -1.35 -18.86 27.49
C THR A 353 -2.67 -19.00 28.26
N ILE A 354 -3.76 -19.18 27.53
CA ILE A 354 -5.07 -19.48 28.12
C ILE A 354 -5.34 -20.97 27.94
N THR A 355 -5.45 -21.70 29.03
CA THR A 355 -5.86 -23.11 28.98
C THR A 355 -7.38 -23.20 29.12
N TYR A 356 -8.04 -23.63 28.06
CA TYR A 356 -9.47 -23.90 28.09
C TYR A 356 -9.73 -25.38 28.35
N SER A 357 -10.45 -25.68 29.43
CA SER A 357 -10.98 -27.02 29.69
C SER A 357 -12.49 -27.01 29.41
N PRO A 358 -12.98 -27.67 28.36
CA PRO A 358 -14.42 -27.77 28.15
C PRO A 358 -15.08 -28.46 29.36
N ALA A 359 -16.20 -27.91 29.79
CA ALA A 359 -17.01 -28.57 30.83
C ALA A 359 -17.40 -29.97 30.35
N LYS A 360 -17.20 -30.96 31.21
CA LYS A 360 -17.57 -32.35 30.94
C LYS A 360 -19.10 -32.49 30.88
#